data_ef5156df86f42f34ef7d236be55408f1
#
_entry.id   ef5156df86f42f34ef7d236be55408f1
#
_cell.length_a   1.000
_cell.length_b   1.000
_cell.length_c   1.000
_cell.angle_alpha   90.00
_cell.angle_beta   90.00
_cell.angle_gamma   90.00
#
_symmetry.space_group_name_H-M   'P 1'
#
loop_
_entity.id
_entity.type
_entity.pdbx_description
1 polymer ?
#
loop_
_entity_poly.entity_id
_entity_poly.type
_entity_poly.pdbx_seq_one_letter_code
_entity_poly.pdbx_strand_id
1 'polypeptide(L)'
;LDRATYTWGDEPEQPGQQLANFWHGEFPYLPDTGYGQTTPVGSFPPNAYGLFDMAGNVWEWTTDFYGDTRDTRPCCAADSYDPDQPGTPVARRVIKGGSFLCADSYCLRYRPAARRPQAVDTGMSHVGFRCVRNG
;
A
#
# COMPACT_ATOMS: atom_id res chain seq x y z
N LEU A 1 12.79 -9.96 -9.30
CA LEU A 1 11.39 -9.62 -8.94
C LEU A 1 10.56 -9.06 -10.11
N ASP A 2 10.96 -9.29 -11.36
CA ASP A 2 10.15 -8.85 -12.49
C ASP A 2 8.80 -9.60 -12.47
N ARG A 3 7.70 -8.84 -12.37
CA ARG A 3 6.31 -9.34 -12.27
C ARG A 3 6.01 -10.26 -11.08
N ALA A 4 6.83 -10.26 -10.04
CA ALA A 4 6.58 -11.07 -8.85
C ALA A 4 5.24 -10.69 -8.19
N THR A 5 4.58 -11.69 -7.63
CA THR A 5 3.29 -11.54 -6.94
C THR A 5 3.41 -10.68 -5.68
N TYR A 6 4.51 -10.85 -4.95
CA TYR A 6 4.81 -10.12 -3.71
C TYR A 6 6.15 -9.40 -3.81
N THR A 7 6.46 -8.53 -2.87
CA THR A 7 7.74 -7.83 -2.80
C THR A 7 8.93 -8.75 -2.48
N TRP A 8 8.66 -9.94 -1.98
CA TRP A 8 9.64 -10.98 -1.64
C TRP A 8 9.71 -12.14 -2.64
N GLY A 9 8.77 -12.23 -3.61
CA GLY A 9 8.75 -13.29 -4.62
C GLY A 9 7.33 -13.68 -5.01
N ASP A 10 7.15 -14.91 -5.49
CA ASP A 10 5.86 -15.41 -5.98
C ASP A 10 5.08 -16.21 -4.96
N GLU A 11 5.77 -16.76 -3.97
CA GLU A 11 5.15 -17.58 -2.93
C GLU A 11 4.56 -16.72 -1.83
N PRO A 12 3.36 -17.06 -1.32
CA PRO A 12 2.79 -16.41 -0.15
C PRO A 12 3.67 -16.65 1.08
N GLU A 13 3.53 -15.78 2.07
CA GLU A 13 4.20 -15.94 3.37
C GLU A 13 3.80 -17.27 4.00
N GLN A 14 4.79 -18.06 4.42
CA GLN A 14 4.55 -19.36 5.04
C GLN A 14 4.33 -19.21 6.56
N PRO A 15 3.61 -20.14 7.20
CA PRO A 15 3.45 -20.12 8.65
C PRO A 15 4.78 -19.99 9.38
N GLY A 16 4.90 -19.00 10.26
CA GLY A 16 6.12 -18.70 11.01
C GLY A 16 7.13 -17.79 10.30
N GLN A 17 6.92 -17.46 9.04
CA GLN A 17 7.63 -16.36 8.38
C GLN A 17 7.03 -15.02 8.80
N GLN A 18 7.84 -13.98 8.77
CA GLN A 18 7.45 -12.59 8.98
C GLN A 18 8.14 -11.75 7.91
N LEU A 19 7.46 -11.58 6.77
CA LEU A 19 8.04 -10.91 5.60
C LEU A 19 7.55 -9.46 5.44
N ALA A 20 6.39 -9.15 6.04
CA ALA A 20 5.83 -7.80 6.02
C ALA A 20 4.79 -7.63 7.15
N ASN A 21 4.51 -6.38 7.52
CA ASN A 21 3.45 -6.05 8.48
C ASN A 21 2.12 -5.86 7.75
N PHE A 22 1.39 -6.93 7.54
CA PHE A 22 -0.01 -6.92 7.15
C PHE A 22 -0.83 -7.68 8.20
N TRP A 23 -2.15 -7.72 8.06
CA TRP A 23 -2.98 -8.31 9.10
C TRP A 23 -2.82 -9.83 9.16
N HIS A 24 -2.46 -10.33 10.32
CA HIS A 24 -2.47 -11.74 10.70
C HIS A 24 -3.51 -11.94 11.80
N GLY A 25 -4.24 -13.05 11.77
CA GLY A 25 -5.31 -13.35 12.70
C GLY A 25 -6.72 -13.13 12.14
N GLU A 26 -7.73 -13.10 12.99
CA GLU A 26 -9.13 -12.97 12.59
C GLU A 26 -9.49 -11.51 12.28
N PHE A 27 -9.53 -11.18 11.00
CA PHE A 27 -9.86 -9.82 10.56
C PHE A 27 -11.36 -9.52 10.70
N PRO A 28 -11.75 -8.35 11.19
CA PRO A 28 -10.94 -7.24 11.72
C PRO A 28 -10.85 -7.24 13.26
N TYR A 29 -11.19 -8.33 13.92
CA TYR A 29 -11.49 -8.37 15.35
C TYR A 29 -10.29 -8.75 16.22
N LEU A 30 -9.48 -9.72 15.79
CA LEU A 30 -8.43 -10.30 16.63
C LEU A 30 -7.12 -10.45 15.83
N PRO A 31 -6.21 -9.49 15.91
CA PRO A 31 -4.89 -9.64 15.31
C PRO A 31 -4.03 -10.61 16.14
N ASP A 32 -3.13 -11.32 15.46
CA ASP A 32 -2.09 -12.09 16.13
C ASP A 32 -1.12 -11.17 16.89
N THR A 33 -0.43 -11.71 17.88
CA THR A 33 0.52 -10.94 18.69
C THR A 33 1.58 -10.27 17.83
N GLY A 34 1.71 -8.94 17.97
CA GLY A 34 2.65 -8.13 17.19
C GLY A 34 2.09 -7.55 15.90
N TYR A 35 0.86 -7.90 15.52
CA TYR A 35 0.16 -7.37 14.35
C TYR A 35 -1.01 -6.43 14.74
N GLY A 36 -1.69 -5.87 13.75
CA GLY A 36 -2.83 -4.97 13.98
C GLY A 36 -2.45 -3.53 14.32
N GLN A 37 -1.17 -3.19 14.22
CA GLN A 37 -0.63 -1.84 14.44
C GLN A 37 0.61 -1.61 13.59
N THR A 38 1.10 -0.38 13.54
CA THR A 38 2.38 -0.07 12.88
C THR A 38 3.55 -0.67 13.64
N THR A 39 4.59 -1.02 12.91
CA THR A 39 5.88 -1.48 13.45
C THR A 39 6.98 -0.45 13.15
N PRO A 40 8.09 -0.45 13.91
CA PRO A 40 9.27 0.34 13.54
C PRO A 40 9.73 0.00 12.12
N VAL A 41 10.16 1.00 11.38
CA VAL A 41 10.68 0.81 10.01
C VAL A 41 11.87 -0.15 10.01
N GLY A 42 11.94 -1.01 8.98
CA GLY A 42 13.02 -2.00 8.87
C GLY A 42 12.88 -3.21 9.78
N SER A 43 11.70 -3.43 10.38
CA SER A 43 11.45 -4.61 11.24
C SER A 43 11.40 -5.93 10.46
N PHE A 44 11.17 -5.86 9.15
CA PHE A 44 11.05 -7.02 8.27
C PHE A 44 12.20 -7.07 7.26
N PRO A 45 12.47 -8.24 6.65
CA PRO A 45 13.55 -8.37 5.67
C PRO A 45 13.36 -7.43 4.46
N PRO A 46 14.44 -6.87 3.90
CA PRO A 46 14.35 -6.09 2.69
C PRO A 46 14.02 -6.99 1.48
N ASN A 47 13.45 -6.40 0.44
CA ASN A 47 13.29 -7.08 -0.83
C ASN A 47 14.64 -7.26 -1.56
N ALA A 48 14.64 -7.91 -2.73
CA ALA A 48 15.86 -8.16 -3.51
C ALA A 48 16.58 -6.88 -4.01
N TYR A 49 15.97 -5.72 -3.89
CA TYR A 49 16.59 -4.41 -4.19
C TYR A 49 17.13 -3.72 -2.93
N GLY A 50 17.10 -4.37 -1.77
CA GLY A 50 17.52 -3.78 -0.50
C GLY A 50 16.53 -2.78 0.09
N LEU A 51 15.28 -2.75 -0.38
CA LEU A 51 14.25 -1.82 0.09
C LEU A 51 13.40 -2.48 1.16
N PHE A 52 13.28 -1.80 2.31
CA PHE A 52 12.48 -2.23 3.44
C PHE A 52 11.04 -1.72 3.34
N ASP A 53 10.10 -2.44 3.95
CA ASP A 53 8.70 -2.05 4.15
C ASP A 53 7.97 -1.65 2.84
N MET A 54 8.32 -2.31 1.73
CA MET A 54 7.66 -2.08 0.44
C MET A 54 6.26 -2.72 0.37
N ALA A 55 5.89 -3.50 1.38
CA ALA A 55 4.59 -4.12 1.56
C ALA A 55 4.17 -4.03 3.03
N GLY A 56 2.90 -3.70 3.28
CA GLY A 56 2.37 -3.60 4.63
C GLY A 56 2.81 -2.36 5.39
N ASN A 57 2.71 -2.39 6.69
CA ASN A 57 2.94 -1.30 7.65
C ASN A 57 2.01 -0.12 7.42
N VAL A 58 2.34 0.80 6.51
CA VAL A 58 1.48 1.91 6.11
C VAL A 58 1.42 2.02 4.59
N TRP A 59 0.28 2.44 4.06
CA TRP A 59 0.17 2.88 2.68
C TRP A 59 1.15 4.02 2.43
N GLU A 60 1.73 4.06 1.25
CA GLU A 60 2.65 5.11 0.87
C GLU A 60 2.14 5.93 -0.31
N TRP A 61 2.20 7.24 -0.17
CA TRP A 61 1.90 8.18 -1.22
C TRP A 61 2.88 8.03 -2.39
N THR A 62 2.34 8.10 -3.60
CA THR A 62 3.15 8.29 -4.80
C THR A 62 2.91 9.68 -5.40
N THR A 63 3.74 10.06 -6.36
CA THR A 63 3.58 11.32 -7.10
C THR A 63 2.50 11.25 -8.19
N ASP A 64 2.02 10.05 -8.52
CA ASP A 64 1.06 9.85 -9.59
C ASP A 64 -0.36 10.25 -9.19
N PHE A 65 -1.05 10.96 -10.05
CA PHE A 65 -2.49 11.12 -9.93
C PHE A 65 -3.21 9.81 -10.22
N TYR A 66 -4.35 9.58 -9.57
CA TYR A 66 -5.11 8.35 -9.76
C TYR A 66 -6.04 8.46 -10.97
N GLY A 67 -5.90 7.53 -11.91
CA GLY A 67 -6.87 7.28 -12.98
C GLY A 67 -7.63 5.99 -12.70
N ASP A 68 -8.92 5.98 -13.02
CA ASP A 68 -9.81 4.85 -12.68
C ASP A 68 -9.49 3.58 -13.47
N THR A 69 -8.84 3.70 -14.63
CA THR A 69 -8.32 2.56 -15.38
C THR A 69 -6.79 2.50 -15.34
N ARG A 70 -6.22 1.32 -15.57
CA ARG A 70 -4.76 1.15 -15.62
C ARG A 70 -4.11 1.91 -16.79
N ASP A 71 -4.87 2.15 -17.84
CA ASP A 71 -4.40 2.80 -19.06
C ASP A 71 -4.49 4.33 -18.97
N THR A 72 -5.27 4.84 -18.02
CA THR A 72 -5.36 6.28 -17.78
C THR A 72 -4.26 6.74 -16.83
N ARG A 73 -3.38 7.59 -17.33
CA ARG A 73 -2.40 8.34 -16.52
C ARG A 73 -2.81 9.80 -16.50
N PRO A 74 -3.57 10.24 -15.50
CA PRO A 74 -3.97 11.64 -15.39
C PRO A 74 -2.73 12.52 -15.38
N CYS A 75 -2.70 13.52 -16.27
CA CYS A 75 -1.58 14.47 -16.30
C CYS A 75 -1.69 15.53 -15.21
N CYS A 76 -2.87 15.76 -14.70
CA CYS A 76 -3.13 16.83 -13.75
C CYS A 76 -4.19 16.44 -12.69
N ALA A 77 -4.32 17.28 -11.69
CA ALA A 77 -5.22 17.07 -10.56
C ALA A 77 -6.70 16.90 -11.00
N ALA A 78 -7.15 17.68 -11.96
CA ALA A 78 -8.55 17.67 -12.41
C ALA A 78 -8.96 16.33 -13.01
N ASP A 79 -8.03 15.60 -13.65
CA ASP A 79 -8.30 14.29 -14.25
C ASP A 79 -8.40 13.17 -13.21
N SER A 80 -8.12 13.47 -11.95
CA SER A 80 -8.11 12.50 -10.83
C SER A 80 -9.27 12.67 -9.86
N TYR A 81 -10.18 13.60 -10.11
CA TYR A 81 -11.35 13.80 -9.26
C TYR A 81 -12.23 12.55 -9.22
N ASP A 82 -12.93 12.36 -8.12
CA ASP A 82 -13.82 11.22 -7.95
C ASP A 82 -15.06 11.40 -8.85
N PRO A 83 -15.30 10.54 -9.85
CA PRO A 83 -16.47 10.64 -10.70
C PRO A 83 -17.78 10.41 -9.94
N ASP A 84 -17.72 9.68 -8.83
CA ASP A 84 -18.89 9.41 -7.97
C ASP A 84 -19.22 10.59 -7.04
N GLN A 85 -18.32 11.60 -6.97
CA GLN A 85 -18.47 12.79 -6.16
C GLN A 85 -18.22 14.09 -6.95
N PRO A 86 -19.02 14.36 -7.99
CA PRO A 86 -18.76 15.47 -8.92
C PRO A 86 -18.83 16.86 -8.26
N GLY A 87 -19.47 16.97 -7.10
CA GLY A 87 -19.53 18.22 -6.30
C GLY A 87 -18.32 18.47 -5.41
N THR A 88 -17.37 17.54 -5.34
CA THR A 88 -16.21 17.62 -4.45
C THR A 88 -14.92 17.49 -5.26
N PRO A 89 -14.39 18.58 -5.83
CA PRO A 89 -13.23 18.53 -6.73
C PRO A 89 -11.91 18.37 -5.97
N VAL A 90 -11.75 17.27 -5.23
CA VAL A 90 -10.53 16.93 -4.52
C VAL A 90 -9.70 15.97 -5.37
N ALA A 91 -8.45 16.32 -5.63
CA ALA A 91 -7.53 15.46 -6.36
C ALA A 91 -7.26 14.16 -5.61
N ARG A 92 -7.14 13.05 -6.34
CA ARG A 92 -6.73 11.77 -5.79
C ARG A 92 -5.34 11.40 -6.31
N ARG A 93 -4.47 10.98 -5.40
CA ARG A 93 -3.19 10.37 -5.76
C ARG A 93 -3.22 8.87 -5.53
N VAL A 94 -2.30 8.18 -6.18
CA VAL A 94 -2.10 6.75 -5.97
C VAL A 94 -1.39 6.54 -4.65
N ILE A 95 -1.91 5.62 -3.83
CA ILE A 95 -1.18 5.03 -2.71
C ILE A 95 -0.88 3.57 -3.00
N LYS A 96 0.25 3.08 -2.47
CA LYS A 96 0.80 1.76 -2.75
C LYS A 96 1.25 1.06 -1.46
N GLY A 97 1.53 -0.24 -1.56
CA GLY A 97 2.17 -1.03 -0.51
C GLY A 97 1.21 -1.74 0.44
N GLY A 98 -0.02 -1.27 0.58
CA GLY A 98 -0.91 -1.78 1.63
C GLY A 98 -0.54 -1.28 3.02
N SER A 99 -1.19 -1.80 4.05
CA SER A 99 -0.91 -1.44 5.44
C SER A 99 -1.12 -2.63 6.37
N PHE A 100 -0.84 -2.45 7.64
CA PHE A 100 -1.13 -3.44 8.69
C PHE A 100 -2.62 -3.83 8.79
N LEU A 101 -3.52 -3.09 8.13
CA LEU A 101 -4.96 -3.41 8.04
C LEU A 101 -5.33 -4.26 6.81
N CYS A 102 -4.37 -4.68 6.00
CA CYS A 102 -4.64 -5.52 4.83
C CYS A 102 -4.54 -6.99 5.23
N ALA A 103 -5.67 -7.70 5.22
CA ALA A 103 -5.74 -9.12 5.50
C ALA A 103 -5.85 -9.94 4.21
N ASP A 104 -5.24 -11.11 4.17
CA ASP A 104 -5.34 -12.06 3.05
C ASP A 104 -6.79 -12.44 2.74
N SER A 105 -7.57 -12.67 3.78
CA SER A 105 -8.98 -13.05 3.69
C SER A 105 -9.89 -11.92 3.17
N TYR A 106 -9.41 -10.67 3.20
CA TYR A 106 -10.20 -9.49 2.83
C TYR A 106 -9.65 -8.75 1.61
N CYS A 107 -8.34 -8.52 1.56
CA CYS A 107 -7.72 -7.81 0.45
C CYS A 107 -6.22 -8.14 0.31
N LEU A 108 -5.77 -8.37 -0.91
CA LEU A 108 -4.36 -8.57 -1.23
C LEU A 108 -3.70 -7.25 -1.69
N ARG A 109 -3.99 -6.14 -1.01
CA ARG A 109 -3.58 -4.79 -1.45
C ARG A 109 -2.12 -4.46 -1.16
N TYR A 110 -1.44 -5.27 -0.37
CA TYR A 110 0.01 -5.18 -0.14
C TYR A 110 0.85 -5.76 -1.30
N ARG A 111 0.22 -6.34 -2.33
CA ARG A 111 0.92 -6.79 -3.54
C ARG A 111 1.37 -5.61 -4.41
N PRO A 112 2.53 -5.71 -5.09
CA PRO A 112 3.07 -4.64 -5.94
C PRO A 112 2.11 -4.15 -7.03
N ALA A 113 1.25 -5.03 -7.55
CA ALA A 113 0.26 -4.68 -8.57
C ALA A 113 -0.89 -3.82 -8.04
N ALA A 114 -1.14 -3.83 -6.73
CA ALA A 114 -2.24 -3.09 -6.13
C ALA A 114 -1.97 -1.59 -6.13
N ARG A 115 -3.02 -0.81 -6.42
CA ARG A 115 -3.02 0.66 -6.34
C ARG A 115 -4.39 1.12 -5.83
N ARG A 116 -4.42 2.18 -5.06
CA ARG A 116 -5.66 2.74 -4.52
C ARG A 116 -5.68 4.25 -4.68
N PRO A 117 -6.86 4.83 -4.91
CA PRO A 117 -7.02 6.27 -4.82
C PRO A 117 -7.00 6.71 -3.35
N GLN A 118 -6.42 7.86 -3.11
CA GLN A 118 -6.51 8.56 -1.84
C GLN A 118 -6.63 10.06 -2.11
N ALA A 119 -7.66 10.69 -1.54
CA ALA A 119 -7.84 12.12 -1.62
C ALA A 119 -6.68 12.85 -0.92
N VAL A 120 -6.13 13.88 -1.57
CA VAL A 120 -4.89 14.54 -1.13
C VAL A 120 -5.05 15.33 0.17
N ASP A 121 -6.26 15.62 0.57
CA ASP A 121 -6.62 16.34 1.81
C ASP A 121 -6.93 15.42 3.00
N THR A 122 -6.67 14.12 2.86
CA THR A 122 -7.00 13.12 3.89
C THR A 122 -5.74 12.57 4.56
N GLY A 123 -5.69 12.65 5.88
CA GLY A 123 -4.69 11.97 6.73
C GLY A 123 -5.29 10.73 7.40
N MET A 124 -4.52 9.65 7.52
CA MET A 124 -4.91 8.41 8.21
C MET A 124 -3.73 7.85 8.99
N SER A 125 -4.01 7.12 10.08
CA SER A 125 -2.98 6.46 10.91
C SER A 125 -2.16 5.40 10.18
N HIS A 126 -2.66 4.92 9.04
CA HIS A 126 -2.05 3.88 8.22
C HIS A 126 -1.63 4.37 6.83
N VAL A 127 -1.43 5.68 6.66
CA VAL A 127 -0.91 6.30 5.43
C VAL A 127 0.32 7.13 5.77
N GLY A 128 1.40 6.91 5.03
CA GLY A 128 2.69 7.59 5.17
C GLY A 128 3.33 7.88 3.82
N PHE A 129 4.62 8.13 3.83
CA PHE A 129 5.39 8.39 2.61
C PHE A 129 6.86 8.02 2.82
N ARG A 130 7.56 7.83 1.72
CA ARG A 130 9.03 7.79 1.68
C ARG A 130 9.56 8.78 0.67
N CYS A 131 10.69 9.41 0.98
CA CYS A 131 11.37 10.30 0.05
C CYS A 131 12.29 9.49 -0.89
N VAL A 132 12.32 9.88 -2.15
CA VAL A 132 13.26 9.37 -3.14
C VAL A 132 14.20 10.51 -3.52
N ARG A 133 15.51 10.25 -3.47
CA ARG A 133 16.53 11.17 -3.95
C ARG A 133 16.93 10.75 -5.35
N ASN A 134 16.73 11.64 -6.32
CA ASN A 134 17.31 11.46 -7.64
C ASN A 134 18.82 11.72 -7.55
N GLY A 135 19.60 10.76 -8.01
CA GLY A 135 21.06 10.87 -8.07
C GLY A 135 21.53 11.84 -9.15
#